data_3733a8a033d057ea74b986bff892e632
#
_entry.id   3733a8a033d057ea74b986bff892e632
#
_cell.length_a   1.000
_cell.length_b   1.000
_cell.length_c   1.000
_cell.angle_alpha   90.00
_cell.angle_beta   90.00
_cell.angle_gamma   90.00
#
_symmetry.space_group_name_H-M   'P 1'
#
loop_
_entity.id
_entity.type
_entity.pdbx_description
1 polymer ?
#
loop_
_entity_poly.entity_id
_entity_poly.type
_entity_poly.pdbx_seq_one_letter_code
_entity_poly.pdbx_strand_id
1 'polypeptide(L)'
;TKEYDSAEAYFDDLGWDAINVQGGSAGPLFGTWLSGMKNAPEGAGVAEVLENALEELRTISQAKVGEKTMMDAIIPATEAANAAADDASALEAAEKAAKEGAEHTADCVAKYGRAKNYGEQSLGVKDAGACSIALIFQGLRAGYNA
;
A
#
# COMPACT_ATOMS: atom_id res chain seq x y z
N THR A 1 -16.11 11.80 14.95
CA THR A 1 -15.94 10.79 13.87
C THR A 1 -16.74 11.26 12.67
N LYS A 2 -16.12 11.34 11.48
CA LYS A 2 -16.87 11.61 10.25
C LYS A 2 -17.74 10.39 9.94
N GLU A 3 -18.98 10.60 9.53
CA GLU A 3 -19.84 9.56 8.99
C GLU A 3 -19.84 9.70 7.46
N TYR A 4 -19.85 8.59 6.76
CA TYR A 4 -19.79 8.56 5.29
C TYR A 4 -20.98 7.78 4.73
N ASP A 5 -21.57 8.31 3.68
CA ASP A 5 -22.74 7.70 3.04
C ASP A 5 -22.36 6.51 2.13
N SER A 6 -21.06 6.37 1.79
CA SER A 6 -20.55 5.29 0.95
C SER A 6 -19.06 5.02 1.20
N ALA A 7 -18.59 3.84 0.82
CA ALA A 7 -17.18 3.49 0.81
C ALA A 7 -16.38 4.39 -0.15
N GLU A 8 -16.98 4.76 -1.29
CA GLU A 8 -16.38 5.69 -2.25
C GLU A 8 -16.05 7.04 -1.59
N ALA A 9 -17.02 7.66 -0.89
CA ALA A 9 -16.84 8.93 -0.18
C ALA A 9 -15.77 8.80 0.92
N TYR A 10 -15.74 7.68 1.63
CA TYR A 10 -14.73 7.40 2.65
C TYR A 10 -13.31 7.35 2.07
N PHE A 11 -13.10 6.57 1.02
CA PHE A 11 -11.77 6.42 0.42
C PHE A 11 -11.31 7.68 -0.31
N ASP A 12 -12.21 8.45 -0.88
CA ASP A 12 -11.89 9.74 -1.50
C ASP A 12 -11.36 10.73 -0.45
N ASP A 13 -12.07 10.88 0.66
CA ASP A 13 -11.68 11.76 1.76
C ASP A 13 -10.37 11.30 2.43
N LEU A 14 -10.22 9.99 2.66
CA LEU A 14 -9.01 9.40 3.23
C LEU A 14 -7.78 9.62 2.32
N GLY A 15 -7.96 9.42 1.02
CA GLY A 15 -6.90 9.68 0.04
C GLY A 15 -6.52 11.15 -0.01
N TRP A 16 -7.50 12.05 0.02
CA TRP A 16 -7.27 13.49 0.06
C TRP A 16 -6.53 13.93 1.33
N ASP A 17 -6.92 13.42 2.49
CA ASP A 17 -6.23 13.70 3.75
C ASP A 17 -4.78 13.22 3.70
N ALA A 18 -4.51 12.04 3.14
CA ALA A 18 -3.16 11.51 2.98
C ALA A 18 -2.29 12.34 2.02
N ILE A 19 -2.86 12.86 0.92
CA ILE A 19 -2.17 13.75 -0.03
C ILE A 19 -1.72 15.04 0.68
N ASN A 20 -2.54 15.56 1.58
CA ASN A 20 -2.28 16.82 2.28
C ASN A 20 -1.27 16.70 3.44
N VAL A 21 -0.88 15.49 3.82
CA VAL A 21 0.20 15.29 4.80
C VAL A 21 1.52 15.75 4.19
N GLN A 22 2.19 16.67 4.86
CA GLN A 22 3.46 17.20 4.38
C GLN A 22 4.58 16.16 4.49
N GLY A 23 5.36 15.98 3.42
CA GLY A 23 6.54 15.14 3.45
C GLY A 23 6.89 14.42 2.14
N GLY A 24 7.47 15.10 1.19
CA GLY A 24 8.04 14.52 -0.03
C GLY A 24 7.01 13.82 -0.92
N SER A 25 7.40 12.72 -1.56
CA SER A 25 6.53 11.94 -2.45
C SER A 25 5.59 10.97 -1.72
N ALA A 26 5.75 10.80 -0.41
CA ALA A 26 4.96 9.83 0.35
C ALA A 26 3.47 10.18 0.37
N GLY A 27 3.10 11.44 0.65
CA GLY A 27 1.72 11.90 0.66
C GLY A 27 0.98 11.58 -0.64
N PRO A 28 1.45 12.07 -1.80
CA PRO A 28 0.85 11.73 -3.09
C PRO A 28 0.74 10.23 -3.36
N LEU A 29 1.76 9.44 -3.05
CA LEU A 29 1.74 7.99 -3.29
C LEU A 29 0.72 7.27 -2.39
N PHE A 30 0.74 7.54 -1.08
CA PHE A 30 -0.24 6.97 -0.15
C PHE A 30 -1.67 7.41 -0.49
N GLY A 31 -1.85 8.70 -0.76
CA GLY A 31 -3.15 9.25 -1.07
C GLY A 31 -3.74 8.69 -2.35
N THR A 32 -2.94 8.54 -3.41
CA THR A 32 -3.38 7.93 -4.67
C THR A 32 -3.75 6.47 -4.48
N TRP A 33 -2.96 5.70 -3.71
CA TRP A 33 -3.27 4.31 -3.41
C TRP A 33 -4.58 4.17 -2.63
N LEU A 34 -4.77 4.95 -1.56
CA LEU A 34 -5.99 4.93 -0.75
C LEU A 34 -7.21 5.41 -1.55
N SER A 35 -7.07 6.50 -2.30
CA SER A 35 -8.14 7.00 -3.17
C SER A 35 -8.51 6.01 -4.27
N GLY A 36 -7.56 5.23 -4.79
CA GLY A 36 -7.79 4.22 -5.81
C GLY A 36 -8.74 3.11 -5.37
N MET A 37 -8.87 2.86 -4.06
CA MET A 37 -9.80 1.89 -3.51
C MET A 37 -11.28 2.22 -3.84
N LYS A 38 -11.61 3.50 -4.02
CA LYS A 38 -12.97 3.94 -4.41
C LYS A 38 -13.39 3.47 -5.81
N ASN A 39 -12.42 3.13 -6.67
CA ASN A 39 -12.68 2.70 -8.05
C ASN A 39 -13.24 1.27 -8.12
N ALA A 40 -13.18 0.52 -7.03
CA ALA A 40 -13.78 -0.80 -6.96
C ALA A 40 -15.31 -0.70 -6.98
N PRO A 41 -16.02 -1.61 -7.70
CA PRO A 41 -17.47 -1.62 -7.73
C PRO A 41 -18.07 -1.88 -6.36
N GLU A 42 -19.32 -1.44 -6.16
CA GLU A 42 -20.05 -1.72 -4.93
C GLU A 42 -20.17 -3.24 -4.71
N GLY A 43 -19.84 -3.68 -3.50
CA GLY A 43 -19.81 -5.11 -3.13
C GLY A 43 -18.56 -5.87 -3.58
N ALA A 44 -17.56 -5.17 -4.10
CA ALA A 44 -16.26 -5.77 -4.43
C ALA A 44 -15.61 -6.39 -3.18
N GLY A 45 -14.95 -7.54 -3.37
CA GLY A 45 -14.12 -8.15 -2.35
C GLY A 45 -12.80 -7.43 -2.15
N VAL A 46 -12.10 -7.77 -1.09
CA VAL A 46 -10.81 -7.18 -0.70
C VAL A 46 -9.79 -7.21 -1.85
N ALA A 47 -9.67 -8.33 -2.54
CA ALA A 47 -8.71 -8.48 -3.64
C ALA A 47 -8.96 -7.46 -4.76
N GLU A 48 -10.21 -7.26 -5.17
CA GLU A 48 -10.59 -6.32 -6.23
C GLU A 48 -10.37 -4.86 -5.78
N VAL A 49 -10.65 -4.54 -4.51
CA VAL A 49 -10.36 -3.20 -3.94
C VAL A 49 -8.86 -2.91 -3.98
N LEU A 50 -8.01 -3.87 -3.61
CA LEU A 50 -6.55 -3.72 -3.61
C LEU A 50 -5.99 -3.62 -5.03
N GLU A 51 -6.54 -4.37 -5.98
CA GLU A 51 -6.12 -4.28 -7.39
C GLU A 51 -6.41 -2.90 -7.97
N ASN A 52 -7.62 -2.36 -7.77
CA ASN A 52 -7.97 -1.00 -8.21
C ASN A 52 -7.05 0.06 -7.56
N ALA A 53 -6.72 -0.10 -6.29
CA ALA A 53 -5.79 0.78 -5.59
C ALA A 53 -4.37 0.73 -6.20
N LEU A 54 -3.88 -0.46 -6.55
CA LEU A 54 -2.58 -0.65 -7.19
C LEU A 54 -2.58 -0.09 -8.61
N GLU A 55 -3.63 -0.30 -9.40
CA GLU A 55 -3.76 0.26 -10.74
C GLU A 55 -3.73 1.79 -10.72
N GLU A 56 -4.46 2.41 -9.80
CA GLU A 56 -4.43 3.87 -9.63
C GLU A 56 -3.03 4.36 -9.24
N LEU A 57 -2.36 3.70 -8.30
CA LEU A 57 -0.99 4.05 -7.91
C LEU A 57 0.00 3.93 -9.06
N ARG A 58 -0.16 2.96 -9.95
CA ARG A 58 0.68 2.77 -11.16
C ARG A 58 0.58 3.94 -12.15
N THR A 59 -0.45 4.76 -12.06
CA THR A 59 -0.56 5.98 -12.90
C THR A 59 0.51 7.02 -12.56
N ILE A 60 0.99 7.03 -11.31
CA ILE A 60 1.99 8.00 -10.83
C ILE A 60 3.31 7.37 -10.38
N SER A 61 3.40 6.04 -10.27
CA SER A 61 4.61 5.33 -9.84
C SER A 61 4.98 4.21 -10.82
N GLN A 62 6.21 4.25 -11.31
CA GLN A 62 6.79 3.18 -12.14
C GLN A 62 7.70 2.24 -11.34
N ALA A 63 7.79 2.42 -10.02
CA ALA A 63 8.65 1.60 -9.17
C ALA A 63 8.17 0.15 -9.13
N LYS A 64 9.15 -0.76 -9.10
CA LYS A 64 8.96 -2.21 -9.09
C LYS A 64 9.45 -2.80 -7.77
N VAL A 65 9.07 -4.03 -7.51
CA VAL A 65 9.65 -4.82 -6.42
C VAL A 65 11.17 -4.89 -6.56
N GLY A 66 11.90 -4.72 -5.47
CA GLY A 66 13.37 -4.66 -5.43
C GLY A 66 13.97 -3.26 -5.59
N GLU A 67 13.15 -2.22 -5.70
CA GLU A 67 13.61 -0.85 -5.89
C GLU A 67 13.54 0.00 -4.60
N LYS A 68 13.19 -0.63 -3.47
CA LYS A 68 13.15 -0.06 -2.14
C LYS A 68 12.19 1.11 -2.03
N THR A 69 10.91 0.79 -2.22
CA THR A 69 9.78 1.73 -2.10
C THR A 69 8.59 1.04 -1.45
N MET A 70 7.50 1.77 -1.20
CA MET A 70 6.24 1.17 -0.73
C MET A 70 5.68 0.12 -1.72
N MET A 71 6.08 0.15 -3.00
CA MET A 71 5.67 -0.85 -3.99
C MET A 71 6.18 -2.25 -3.66
N ASP A 72 7.29 -2.36 -2.92
CA ASP A 72 7.83 -3.63 -2.42
C ASP A 72 6.89 -4.33 -1.43
N ALA A 73 5.98 -3.60 -0.80
CA ALA A 73 4.95 -4.15 0.07
C ALA A 73 3.58 -4.24 -0.64
N ILE A 74 3.18 -3.21 -1.40
CA ILE A 74 1.86 -3.16 -2.04
C ILE A 74 1.70 -4.21 -3.13
N ILE A 75 2.69 -4.37 -4.03
CA ILE A 75 2.59 -5.31 -5.15
C ILE A 75 2.44 -6.75 -4.64
N PRO A 76 3.35 -7.28 -3.79
CA PRO A 76 3.20 -8.64 -3.30
C PRO A 76 1.93 -8.85 -2.46
N ALA A 77 1.50 -7.84 -1.69
CA ALA A 77 0.27 -7.92 -0.93
C ALA A 77 -0.97 -8.06 -1.83
N THR A 78 -1.05 -7.27 -2.91
CA THR A 78 -2.15 -7.33 -3.88
C THR A 78 -2.16 -8.68 -4.61
N GLU A 79 -1.00 -9.16 -5.05
CA GLU A 79 -0.86 -10.47 -5.70
C GLU A 79 -1.30 -11.62 -4.77
N ALA A 80 -0.90 -11.56 -3.50
CA ALA A 80 -1.29 -12.55 -2.49
C ALA A 80 -2.81 -12.53 -2.20
N ALA A 81 -3.41 -11.33 -2.13
CA ALA A 81 -4.85 -11.19 -1.98
C ALA A 81 -5.62 -11.77 -3.18
N ASN A 82 -5.14 -11.52 -4.40
CA ASN A 82 -5.76 -12.04 -5.63
C ASN A 82 -5.73 -13.58 -5.72
N ALA A 83 -4.77 -14.22 -5.07
CA ALA A 83 -4.66 -15.68 -5.01
C ALA A 83 -5.51 -16.33 -3.91
N ALA A 84 -6.12 -15.54 -3.02
CA ALA A 84 -6.89 -16.04 -1.90
C ALA A 84 -8.34 -16.42 -2.28
N ALA A 85 -8.96 -17.27 -1.46
CA ALA A 85 -10.30 -17.80 -1.74
C ALA A 85 -11.44 -16.88 -1.28
N ASP A 86 -11.19 -16.05 -0.27
CA ASP A 86 -12.17 -15.14 0.35
C ASP A 86 -11.47 -13.92 0.97
N ASP A 87 -12.24 -12.95 1.45
CA ASP A 87 -11.73 -11.69 1.99
C ASP A 87 -10.89 -11.87 3.26
N ALA A 88 -11.23 -12.80 4.12
CA ALA A 88 -10.47 -13.07 5.34
C ALA A 88 -9.07 -13.62 5.02
N SER A 89 -9.00 -14.61 4.14
CA SER A 89 -7.74 -15.18 3.66
C SER A 89 -6.96 -14.20 2.78
N ALA A 90 -7.65 -13.33 2.02
CA ALA A 90 -7.01 -12.27 1.25
C ALA A 90 -6.28 -11.27 2.14
N LEU A 91 -6.91 -10.80 3.22
CA LEU A 91 -6.27 -9.88 4.18
C LEU A 91 -5.11 -10.54 4.93
N GLU A 92 -5.24 -11.81 5.31
CA GLU A 92 -4.15 -12.55 5.95
C GLU A 92 -2.94 -12.71 5.04
N ALA A 93 -3.17 -13.11 3.80
CA ALA A 93 -2.13 -13.27 2.80
C ALA A 93 -1.47 -11.93 2.44
N ALA A 94 -2.26 -10.87 2.29
CA ALA A 94 -1.77 -9.52 2.01
C ALA A 94 -0.91 -8.96 3.15
N GLU A 95 -1.35 -9.09 4.40
CA GLU A 95 -0.56 -8.67 5.57
C GLU A 95 0.81 -9.37 5.60
N LYS A 96 0.80 -10.69 5.43
CA LYS A 96 2.03 -11.49 5.41
C LYS A 96 2.97 -11.02 4.28
N ALA A 97 2.46 -10.92 3.07
CA ALA A 97 3.24 -10.53 1.90
C ALA A 97 3.76 -9.09 2.01
N ALA A 98 2.97 -8.15 2.53
CA ALA A 98 3.39 -6.78 2.77
C ALA A 98 4.54 -6.72 3.78
N LYS A 99 4.46 -7.49 4.86
CA LYS A 99 5.51 -7.56 5.87
C LYS A 99 6.79 -8.14 5.30
N GLU A 100 6.73 -9.24 4.59
CA GLU A 100 7.88 -9.87 3.93
C GLU A 100 8.51 -8.92 2.90
N GLY A 101 7.71 -8.22 2.10
CA GLY A 101 8.16 -7.22 1.15
C GLY A 101 8.86 -6.03 1.83
N ALA A 102 8.31 -5.52 2.94
CA ALA A 102 8.94 -4.47 3.72
C ALA A 102 10.29 -4.91 4.33
N GLU A 103 10.38 -6.14 4.85
CA GLU A 103 11.63 -6.72 5.35
C GLU A 103 12.68 -6.81 4.24
N HIS A 104 12.29 -7.31 3.06
CA HIS A 104 13.18 -7.48 1.91
C HIS A 104 13.80 -6.15 1.43
N THR A 105 13.15 -5.01 1.66
CA THR A 105 13.72 -3.70 1.29
C THR A 105 15.06 -3.40 1.96
N ALA A 106 15.39 -4.05 3.08
CA ALA A 106 16.70 -3.93 3.70
C ALA A 106 17.83 -4.44 2.81
N ASP A 107 17.55 -5.42 1.95
CA ASP A 107 18.52 -6.02 1.02
C ASP A 107 18.59 -5.30 -0.32
N CYS A 108 17.76 -4.28 -0.53
CA CYS A 108 17.66 -3.52 -1.77
C CYS A 108 18.41 -2.19 -1.69
N VAL A 109 18.97 -1.76 -2.83
CA VAL A 109 19.49 -0.41 -3.01
C VAL A 109 18.36 0.51 -3.48
N ALA A 110 18.18 1.65 -2.83
CA ALA A 110 17.12 2.58 -3.17
C ALA A 110 17.33 3.23 -4.55
N LYS A 111 16.31 3.18 -5.40
CA LYS A 111 16.30 3.81 -6.72
C LYS A 111 15.47 5.09 -6.79
N TYR A 112 14.61 5.33 -5.81
CA TYR A 112 13.68 6.45 -5.74
C TYR A 112 13.76 7.18 -4.40
N GLY A 113 13.11 8.32 -4.32
CA GLY A 113 12.97 9.12 -3.12
C GLY A 113 14.29 9.63 -2.55
N ARG A 114 14.27 10.04 -1.30
CA ARG A 114 15.47 10.58 -0.61
C ARG A 114 16.55 9.52 -0.40
N ALA A 115 16.15 8.28 -0.19
CA ALA A 115 17.07 7.15 0.04
C ALA A 115 17.98 6.88 -1.17
N LYS A 116 17.57 7.25 -2.39
CA LYS A 116 18.40 7.17 -3.61
C LYS A 116 19.76 7.86 -3.44
N ASN A 117 19.80 8.97 -2.71
CA ASN A 117 21.02 9.75 -2.53
C ASN A 117 22.10 9.03 -1.69
N TYR A 118 21.71 7.99 -0.97
CA TYR A 118 22.62 7.19 -0.14
C TYR A 118 23.20 5.97 -0.87
N GLY A 119 22.65 5.59 -2.06
CA GLY A 119 23.11 4.45 -2.84
C GLY A 119 23.21 3.18 -1.99
N GLU A 120 24.39 2.52 -2.00
CA GLU A 120 24.64 1.29 -1.25
C GLU A 120 24.56 1.49 0.29
N GLN A 121 24.72 2.71 0.80
CA GLN A 121 24.56 3.02 2.23
C GLN A 121 23.09 2.86 2.67
N SER A 122 22.14 2.74 1.75
CA SER A 122 20.75 2.41 2.05
C SER A 122 20.52 0.94 2.41
N LEU A 123 21.50 0.05 2.16
CA LEU A 123 21.44 -1.35 2.55
C LEU A 123 21.39 -1.52 4.08
N GLY A 124 20.69 -2.55 4.53
CA GLY A 124 20.50 -2.83 5.95
C GLY A 124 19.40 -2.02 6.64
N VAL A 125 18.82 -1.04 5.95
CA VAL A 125 17.71 -0.23 6.47
C VAL A 125 16.46 -0.48 5.63
N LYS A 126 15.35 -0.78 6.28
CA LYS A 126 14.06 -0.98 5.57
C LYS A 126 13.52 0.33 5.01
N ASP A 127 12.76 0.24 3.92
CA ASP A 127 12.01 1.38 3.41
C ASP A 127 10.87 1.77 4.35
N ALA A 128 10.82 3.04 4.74
CA ALA A 128 9.80 3.55 5.66
C ALA A 128 8.38 3.45 5.07
N GLY A 129 8.24 3.69 3.76
CA GLY A 129 6.96 3.58 3.07
C GLY A 129 6.45 2.13 3.06
N ALA A 130 7.32 1.17 2.74
CA ALA A 130 6.98 -0.26 2.79
C ALA A 130 6.58 -0.71 4.20
N CYS A 131 7.30 -0.25 5.24
CA CYS A 131 6.94 -0.53 6.63
C CYS A 131 5.56 0.05 7.00
N SER A 132 5.26 1.27 6.55
CA SER A 132 3.95 1.88 6.79
C SER A 132 2.83 1.09 6.11
N ILE A 133 3.03 0.62 4.87
CA ILE A 133 2.08 -0.25 4.17
C ILE A 133 1.86 -1.55 4.94
N ALA A 134 2.90 -2.20 5.44
CA ALA A 134 2.75 -3.42 6.25
C ALA A 134 1.89 -3.19 7.50
N LEU A 135 2.06 -2.04 8.17
CA LEU A 135 1.22 -1.66 9.32
C LEU A 135 -0.23 -1.38 8.91
N ILE A 136 -0.48 -0.78 7.74
CA ILE A 136 -1.83 -0.57 7.23
C ILE A 136 -2.52 -1.92 7.00
N PHE A 137 -1.87 -2.89 6.35
CA PHE A 137 -2.45 -4.23 6.17
C PHE A 137 -2.72 -4.95 7.48
N GLN A 138 -1.84 -4.81 8.47
CA GLN A 138 -2.08 -5.32 9.82
C GLN A 138 -3.35 -4.70 10.44
N GLY A 139 -3.52 -3.39 10.29
CA GLY A 139 -4.71 -2.68 10.78
C GLY A 139 -5.98 -3.11 10.05
N LEU A 140 -5.94 -3.26 8.73
CA LEU A 140 -7.07 -3.72 7.91
C LEU A 140 -7.54 -5.12 8.34
N ARG A 141 -6.60 -6.06 8.51
CA ARG A 141 -6.93 -7.41 9.01
C ARG A 141 -7.52 -7.39 10.42
N ALA A 142 -6.92 -6.60 11.32
CA ALA A 142 -7.43 -6.48 12.69
C ALA A 142 -8.85 -5.90 12.72
N GLY A 143 -9.12 -4.86 11.91
CA GLY A 143 -10.44 -4.25 11.80
C GLY A 143 -11.49 -5.19 11.19
N TYR A 144 -11.11 -5.99 10.20
CA TYR A 144 -12.00 -6.98 9.59
C TYR A 144 -12.43 -8.08 10.57
N ASN A 145 -11.54 -8.49 11.48
CA ASN A 145 -11.79 -9.53 12.47
C ASN A 145 -12.44 -9.00 13.78
N ALA A 146 -12.57 -7.69 13.90
CA ALA A 146 -13.21 -7.07 15.06
C ALA A 146 -14.73 -7.12 14.93
#